data_244f4850acc394d3b011cddc4b7f5fb1
#
_entry.id   244f4850acc394d3b011cddc4b7f5fb1
#
_cell.length_a   1.000
_cell.length_b   1.000
_cell.length_c   1.000
_cell.angle_alpha   90.00
_cell.angle_beta   90.00
_cell.angle_gamma   90.00
#
_symmetry.space_group_name_H-M   'P 1'
#
loop_
_entity.id
_entity.type
_entity.pdbx_description
1 polymer ?
#
loop_
_entity_poly.entity_id
_entity_poly.type
_entity_poly.pdbx_seq_one_letter_code
_entity_poly.pdbx_strand_id
1 'polypeptide(L)'
;MNISEFNINAEFIACNHITTNELNPLVEKPYHTKASIFALCTKGVLKTIINHTQFRVEANTLLVIPPETFVQLLHTSDDAEIYVVIFSQQLIQSAGAGKLMMDKFHIIGKHYIFPLSKTDFQLYAEFMTYLSHLYHCLLYTSPS
;
A
#
# COMPACT_ATOMS: atom_id res chain seq x y z
N MET A 1 -9.86 8.74 -4.94
CA MET A 1 -9.33 7.47 -5.47
C MET A 1 -10.35 6.37 -5.24
N ASN A 2 -10.67 5.62 -6.26
CA ASN A 2 -11.61 4.52 -6.15
C ASN A 2 -10.84 3.21 -5.99
N ILE A 3 -11.10 2.47 -4.93
CA ILE A 3 -10.38 1.23 -4.65
C ILE A 3 -10.65 0.13 -5.67
N SER A 4 -11.76 0.20 -6.38
CA SER A 4 -11.99 -0.71 -7.50
C SER A 4 -10.92 -0.58 -8.59
N GLU A 5 -10.20 0.53 -8.63
CA GLU A 5 -9.07 0.74 -9.54
C GLU A 5 -7.86 -0.12 -9.18
N PHE A 6 -7.79 -0.65 -7.97
CA PHE A 6 -6.70 -1.54 -7.57
C PHE A 6 -6.71 -2.88 -8.30
N ASN A 7 -7.77 -3.19 -9.01
CA ASN A 7 -7.88 -4.40 -9.83
C ASN A 7 -7.61 -4.13 -11.30
N ILE A 8 -7.18 -2.94 -11.65
CA ILE A 8 -7.00 -2.55 -13.05
C ILE A 8 -5.62 -2.99 -13.55
N ASN A 9 -5.54 -3.08 -14.89
CA ASN A 9 -4.35 -3.48 -15.64
C ASN A 9 -3.21 -2.46 -15.59
N ALA A 10 -3.22 -1.52 -14.65
CA ALA A 10 -2.11 -0.62 -14.44
C ALA A 10 -0.93 -1.39 -13.83
N GLU A 11 0.27 -1.14 -14.32
CA GLU A 11 1.46 -1.78 -13.79
C GLU A 11 1.75 -1.34 -12.36
N PHE A 12 1.46 -0.08 -12.02
CA PHE A 12 1.51 0.40 -10.65
C PHE A 12 0.55 1.57 -10.46
N ILE A 13 0.17 1.78 -9.21
CA ILE A 13 -0.62 2.91 -8.77
C ILE A 13 0.11 3.52 -7.58
N ALA A 14 0.25 4.84 -7.56
CA ALA A 14 0.90 5.54 -6.47
C ALA A 14 0.10 6.78 -6.09
N CYS A 15 -0.31 6.86 -4.84
CA CYS A 15 -1.11 7.97 -4.31
C CYS A 15 -0.59 8.40 -2.95
N ASN A 16 -0.34 9.69 -2.77
CA ASN A 16 0.11 10.28 -1.52
C ASN A 16 -1.02 11.04 -0.85
N HIS A 17 -0.86 11.31 0.44
CA HIS A 17 -1.78 12.14 1.23
C HIS A 17 -3.22 11.64 1.18
N ILE A 18 -3.41 10.32 1.26
CA ILE A 18 -4.74 9.73 1.39
C ILE A 18 -5.19 9.92 2.84
N THR A 19 -6.28 10.65 3.02
CA THR A 19 -6.76 11.03 4.35
C THR A 19 -7.90 10.15 4.82
N THR A 20 -8.30 10.34 6.08
CA THR A 20 -9.42 9.63 6.69
C THR A 20 -10.70 9.75 5.87
N ASN A 21 -10.98 10.92 5.30
CA ASN A 21 -12.18 11.11 4.47
C ASN A 21 -12.20 10.18 3.26
N GLU A 22 -11.05 9.95 2.65
CA GLU A 22 -10.93 9.04 1.52
C GLU A 22 -10.94 7.57 1.95
N LEU A 23 -10.48 7.28 3.15
CA LEU A 23 -10.44 5.91 3.69
C LEU A 23 -11.77 5.46 4.28
N ASN A 24 -12.60 6.36 4.78
CA ASN A 24 -13.86 6.02 5.43
C ASN A 24 -14.79 5.12 4.59
N PRO A 25 -14.94 5.33 3.27
CA PRO A 25 -15.76 4.41 2.47
C PRO A 25 -15.27 2.97 2.44
N LEU A 26 -14.02 2.74 2.82
CA LEU A 26 -13.39 1.41 2.80
C LEU A 26 -13.52 0.69 4.13
N VAL A 27 -13.90 1.41 5.19
CA VAL A 27 -14.00 0.84 6.54
C VAL A 27 -15.05 -0.27 6.54
N GLU A 28 -14.69 -1.41 7.15
CA GLU A 28 -15.49 -2.60 7.31
C GLU A 28 -15.76 -3.39 6.02
N LYS A 29 -15.18 -2.98 4.90
CA LYS A 29 -15.30 -3.74 3.64
C LYS A 29 -14.15 -4.73 3.50
N PRO A 30 -14.43 -6.05 3.45
CA PRO A 30 -13.37 -7.02 3.23
C PRO A 30 -12.84 -6.93 1.80
N TYR A 31 -11.55 -7.17 1.65
CA TYR A 31 -10.87 -7.05 0.38
C TYR A 31 -9.87 -8.19 0.21
N HIS A 32 -9.85 -8.78 -0.98
CA HIS A 32 -8.84 -9.79 -1.35
C HIS A 32 -7.88 -9.19 -2.36
N THR A 33 -6.62 -9.05 -1.99
CA THR A 33 -5.64 -8.35 -2.83
C THR A 33 -5.21 -9.20 -4.03
N LYS A 34 -5.04 -8.54 -5.17
CA LYS A 34 -4.48 -9.15 -6.38
C LYS A 34 -3.11 -8.62 -6.72
N ALA A 35 -2.62 -7.67 -5.96
CA ALA A 35 -1.36 -6.98 -6.19
C ALA A 35 -0.63 -6.79 -4.87
N SER A 36 0.64 -6.39 -4.94
CA SER A 36 1.42 -6.05 -3.76
C SER A 36 1.13 -4.62 -3.33
N ILE A 37 0.77 -4.42 -2.07
CA ILE A 37 0.42 -3.11 -1.53
C ILE A 37 1.47 -2.68 -0.51
N PHE A 38 2.00 -1.47 -0.69
CA PHE A 38 2.90 -0.82 0.25
C PHE A 38 2.22 0.44 0.73
N ALA A 39 1.93 0.52 2.02
CA ALA A 39 1.27 1.68 2.61
C ALA A 39 2.12 2.24 3.74
N LEU A 40 2.45 3.52 3.66
CA LEU A 40 3.21 4.22 4.68
C LEU A 40 2.25 5.10 5.48
N CYS A 41 2.08 4.80 6.75
CA CYS A 41 1.28 5.63 7.65
C CYS A 41 2.13 6.82 8.08
N THR A 42 1.71 8.02 7.69
CA THR A 42 2.45 9.25 8.00
C THR A 42 1.87 9.98 9.20
N LYS A 43 0.58 9.81 9.46
CA LYS A 43 -0.12 10.43 10.58
C LYS A 43 -1.23 9.53 11.07
N GLY A 44 -1.51 9.62 12.37
CA GLY A 44 -2.64 8.95 12.97
C GLY A 44 -2.47 7.45 13.15
N VAL A 45 -3.60 6.76 13.25
CA VAL A 45 -3.65 5.33 13.57
C VAL A 45 -4.70 4.66 12.68
N LEU A 46 -4.34 3.48 12.17
CA LEU A 46 -5.26 2.58 11.46
C LEU A 46 -5.38 1.28 12.25
N LYS A 47 -6.57 0.70 12.24
CA LYS A 47 -6.78 -0.67 12.71
C LYS A 47 -7.23 -1.51 11.54
N THR A 48 -6.52 -2.62 11.31
CA THR A 48 -6.77 -3.49 10.16
C THR A 48 -6.82 -4.94 10.59
N ILE A 49 -7.52 -5.76 9.80
CA ILE A 49 -7.41 -7.21 9.87
C ILE A 49 -6.68 -7.66 8.61
N ILE A 50 -5.62 -8.45 8.79
CA ILE A 50 -4.87 -9.04 7.69
C ILE A 50 -4.82 -10.54 7.93
N ASN A 51 -5.42 -11.32 7.03
CA ASN A 51 -5.50 -12.78 7.13
C ASN A 51 -5.95 -13.22 8.53
N HIS A 52 -7.09 -12.66 9.00
CA HIS A 52 -7.75 -12.98 10.27
C HIS A 52 -7.03 -12.47 11.53
N THR A 53 -5.93 -11.75 11.41
CA THR A 53 -5.23 -11.17 12.56
C THR A 53 -5.39 -9.66 12.55
N GLN A 54 -5.74 -9.10 13.69
CA GLN A 54 -5.90 -7.66 13.84
C GLN A 54 -4.55 -7.00 14.11
N PHE A 55 -4.30 -5.89 13.41
CA PHE A 55 -3.09 -5.09 13.57
C PHE A 55 -3.44 -3.63 13.80
N ARG A 56 -2.61 -2.97 14.60
CA ARG A 56 -2.65 -1.53 14.78
C ARG A 56 -1.46 -0.92 14.02
N VAL A 57 -1.74 0.01 13.12
CA VAL A 57 -0.72 0.69 12.31
C VAL A 57 -0.64 2.14 12.78
N GLU A 58 0.52 2.52 13.28
CA GLU A 58 0.76 3.87 13.80
C GLU A 58 1.59 4.69 12.81
N ALA A 59 1.74 5.98 13.09
CA ALA A 59 2.59 6.85 12.27
C ALA A 59 4.03 6.31 12.21
N ASN A 60 4.72 6.57 11.12
CA ASN A 60 6.09 6.10 10.84
C ASN A 60 6.18 4.59 10.69
N THR A 61 5.11 3.96 10.26
CA THR A 61 5.05 2.51 10.05
C THR A 61 4.76 2.21 8.59
N LEU A 62 5.50 1.25 8.03
CA LEU A 62 5.26 0.72 6.70
C LEU A 62 4.43 -0.55 6.81
N LEU A 63 3.34 -0.60 6.05
CA LEU A 63 2.48 -1.77 5.91
C LEU A 63 2.78 -2.41 4.57
N VAL A 64 3.12 -3.70 4.57
CA VAL A 64 3.40 -4.45 3.35
C VAL A 64 2.40 -5.59 3.25
N ILE A 65 1.58 -5.57 2.20
CA ILE A 65 0.55 -6.59 1.98
C ILE A 65 0.86 -7.31 0.67
N PRO A 66 1.22 -8.61 0.72
CA PRO A 66 1.48 -9.38 -0.49
C PRO A 66 0.18 -9.68 -1.25
N PRO A 67 0.28 -10.15 -2.52
CA PRO A 67 -0.89 -10.62 -3.24
C PRO A 67 -1.58 -11.79 -2.53
N GLU A 68 -2.84 -12.00 -2.87
CA GLU A 68 -3.66 -13.11 -2.33
C GLU A 68 -3.81 -13.04 -0.81
N THR A 69 -4.01 -11.83 -0.30
CA THR A 69 -4.16 -11.55 1.13
C THR A 69 -5.53 -10.97 1.39
N PHE A 70 -6.19 -11.41 2.47
CA PHE A 70 -7.45 -10.83 2.92
C PHE A 70 -7.18 -9.66 3.85
N VAL A 71 -7.72 -8.51 3.52
CA VAL A 71 -7.51 -7.26 4.27
C VAL A 71 -8.86 -6.59 4.55
N GLN A 72 -9.00 -6.06 5.75
CA GLN A 72 -10.16 -5.25 6.11
C GLN A 72 -9.71 -4.09 6.98
N LEU A 73 -10.07 -2.88 6.59
CA LEU A 73 -9.84 -1.70 7.41
C LEU A 73 -10.98 -1.59 8.41
N LEU A 74 -10.66 -1.59 9.71
CA LEU A 74 -11.66 -1.53 10.78
C LEU A 74 -11.93 -0.11 11.25
N HIS A 75 -10.89 0.72 11.33
CA HIS A 75 -10.99 2.05 11.92
C HIS A 75 -9.81 2.92 11.48
N THR A 76 -10.07 4.20 11.35
CA THR A 76 -9.03 5.22 11.13
C THR A 76 -9.26 6.35 12.12
N SER A 77 -8.16 6.89 12.67
CA SER A 77 -8.25 8.11 13.48
C SER A 77 -8.59 9.32 12.56
N ASP A 78 -9.07 10.40 13.16
CA ASP A 78 -9.50 11.58 12.41
C ASP A 78 -8.36 12.24 11.62
N ASP A 79 -7.13 12.09 12.10
CA ASP A 79 -5.93 12.69 11.50
C ASP A 79 -5.14 11.69 10.65
N ALA A 80 -5.68 10.52 10.36
CA ALA A 80 -4.95 9.50 9.62
C ALA A 80 -4.59 9.97 8.22
N GLU A 81 -3.36 9.67 7.83
CA GLU A 81 -2.86 9.93 6.47
C GLU A 81 -1.93 8.81 6.07
N ILE A 82 -2.10 8.30 4.85
CA ILE A 82 -1.23 7.26 4.30
C ILE A 82 -0.74 7.62 2.91
N TYR A 83 0.43 7.09 2.55
CA TYR A 83 0.94 7.05 1.19
C TYR A 83 0.86 5.61 0.73
N VAL A 84 0.36 5.37 -0.48
CA VAL A 84 0.16 4.01 -0.99
C VAL A 84 0.81 3.84 -2.34
N VAL A 85 1.50 2.72 -2.52
CA VAL A 85 1.99 2.26 -3.82
C VAL A 85 1.55 0.81 -3.99
N ILE A 86 0.98 0.52 -5.15
CA ILE A 86 0.50 -0.81 -5.50
C ILE A 86 1.18 -1.25 -6.77
N PHE A 87 1.82 -2.42 -6.74
CA PHE A 87 2.49 -3.01 -7.89
C PHE A 87 1.73 -4.25 -8.35
N SER A 88 1.46 -4.34 -9.65
CA SER A 88 0.87 -5.54 -10.23
C SER A 88 1.86 -6.71 -10.16
N GLN A 89 1.33 -7.93 -10.14
CA GLN A 89 2.17 -9.12 -10.22
C GLN A 89 2.95 -9.16 -11.53
N GLN A 90 2.35 -8.70 -12.62
CA GLN A 90 3.00 -8.65 -13.92
C GLN A 90 4.23 -7.75 -13.91
N LEU A 91 4.14 -6.59 -13.29
CA LEU A 91 5.29 -5.69 -13.18
C LEU A 91 6.43 -6.35 -12.41
N ILE A 92 6.12 -6.96 -11.27
CA ILE A 92 7.12 -7.62 -10.44
C ILE A 92 7.78 -8.76 -11.21
N GLN A 93 7.01 -9.56 -11.94
CA GLN A 93 7.52 -10.68 -12.73
C GLN A 93 8.37 -10.20 -13.91
N SER A 94 7.91 -9.16 -14.62
CA SER A 94 8.61 -8.65 -15.80
C SER A 94 9.93 -7.97 -15.43
N ALA A 95 10.03 -7.42 -14.22
CA ALA A 95 11.29 -6.85 -13.73
C ALA A 95 12.32 -7.90 -13.32
N GLY A 96 12.00 -9.20 -13.42
CA GLY A 96 12.87 -10.27 -12.99
C GLY A 96 13.01 -10.39 -11.48
N ALA A 97 12.25 -9.60 -10.73
CA ALA A 97 12.29 -9.57 -9.28
C ALA A 97 11.27 -10.52 -8.63
N GLY A 98 10.42 -11.15 -9.43
CA GLY A 98 9.28 -11.91 -8.92
C GLY A 98 9.69 -13.01 -7.95
N LYS A 99 10.68 -13.82 -8.34
CA LYS A 99 11.14 -14.92 -7.50
C LYS A 99 11.78 -14.40 -6.20
N LEU A 100 12.64 -13.38 -6.31
CA LEU A 100 13.30 -12.79 -5.15
C LEU A 100 12.29 -12.16 -4.19
N MET A 101 11.29 -11.46 -4.72
CA MET A 101 10.23 -10.86 -3.89
C MET A 101 9.34 -11.93 -3.28
N MET A 102 8.99 -12.98 -4.01
CA MET A 102 8.21 -14.09 -3.47
C MET A 102 8.95 -14.78 -2.32
N ASP A 103 10.26 -15.00 -2.46
CA ASP A 103 11.08 -15.57 -1.40
C ASP A 103 11.10 -14.65 -0.17
N LYS A 104 11.25 -13.34 -0.38
CA LYS A 104 11.20 -12.35 0.71
C LYS A 104 9.82 -12.27 1.34
N PHE A 105 8.75 -12.30 0.56
CA PHE A 105 7.40 -12.36 1.09
C PHE A 105 7.14 -13.63 1.88
N HIS A 106 7.76 -14.74 1.50
CA HIS A 106 7.67 -15.99 2.28
C HIS A 106 8.37 -15.86 3.63
N ILE A 107 9.51 -15.17 3.67
CA ILE A 107 10.22 -14.87 4.91
C ILE A 107 9.46 -13.85 5.74
N ILE A 108 8.90 -12.81 5.10
CA ILE A 108 8.11 -11.76 5.70
C ILE A 108 6.68 -12.26 5.99
N GLY A 109 6.27 -13.38 5.46
CA GLY A 109 4.89 -13.88 5.37
C GLY A 109 4.08 -13.98 6.65
N LYS A 110 4.64 -13.59 7.79
CA LYS A 110 3.94 -13.44 9.06
C LYS A 110 4.09 -12.03 9.64
N HIS A 111 4.78 -11.14 8.93
CA HIS A 111 5.03 -9.77 9.38
C HIS A 111 4.59 -8.81 8.29
N TYR A 112 3.50 -8.10 8.54
CA TYR A 112 2.97 -7.10 7.62
C TYR A 112 3.32 -5.68 8.03
N ILE A 113 3.75 -5.49 9.27
CA ILE A 113 3.91 -4.19 9.91
C ILE A 113 5.39 -3.96 10.21
N PHE A 114 5.95 -2.87 9.70
CA PHE A 114 7.35 -2.53 9.87
C PHE A 114 7.49 -1.12 10.44
N PRO A 115 7.66 -0.98 11.77
CA PRO A 115 7.99 0.33 12.34
C PRO A 115 9.32 0.81 11.77
N LEU A 116 9.37 2.06 11.34
CA LEU A 116 10.55 2.63 10.69
C LEU A 116 11.26 3.63 11.58
N SER A 117 12.60 3.67 11.46
CA SER A 117 13.38 4.77 12.00
C SER A 117 13.00 6.06 11.28
N LYS A 118 13.34 7.20 11.87
CA LYS A 118 13.09 8.51 11.25
C LYS A 118 13.75 8.62 9.88
N THR A 119 14.97 8.10 9.75
CA THR A 119 15.72 8.13 8.48
C THR A 119 15.03 7.25 7.43
N ASP A 120 14.66 6.03 7.79
CA ASP A 120 13.98 5.12 6.85
C ASP A 120 12.61 5.64 6.46
N PHE A 121 11.85 6.20 7.40
CA PHE A 121 10.56 6.83 7.12
C PHE A 121 10.73 7.91 6.05
N GLN A 122 11.73 8.78 6.21
CA GLN A 122 11.98 9.85 5.27
C GLN A 122 12.31 9.32 3.87
N LEU A 123 13.15 8.29 3.79
CA LEU A 123 13.50 7.65 2.52
C LEU A 123 12.28 7.06 1.82
N TYR A 124 11.44 6.34 2.54
CA TYR A 124 10.22 5.76 1.95
C TYR A 124 9.24 6.83 1.52
N ALA A 125 9.07 7.88 2.33
CA ALA A 125 8.17 8.97 1.98
C ALA A 125 8.64 9.69 0.70
N GLU A 126 9.92 9.95 0.57
CA GLU A 126 10.49 10.56 -0.64
C GLU A 126 10.34 9.65 -1.85
N PHE A 127 10.60 8.37 -1.69
CA PHE A 127 10.47 7.39 -2.76
C PHE A 127 9.02 7.29 -3.24
N MET A 128 8.08 7.21 -2.32
CA MET A 128 6.66 7.14 -2.66
C MET A 128 6.17 8.44 -3.31
N THR A 129 6.67 9.58 -2.88
CA THR A 129 6.37 10.86 -3.51
C THR A 129 6.85 10.88 -4.96
N TYR A 130 8.06 10.40 -5.20
CA TYR A 130 8.60 10.28 -6.55
C TYR A 130 7.72 9.37 -7.41
N LEU A 131 7.32 8.21 -6.90
CA LEU A 131 6.46 7.29 -7.63
C LEU A 131 5.09 7.89 -7.92
N SER A 132 4.55 8.68 -7.01
CA SER A 132 3.28 9.37 -7.22
C SER A 132 3.40 10.37 -8.37
N HIS A 133 4.48 11.15 -8.41
CA HIS A 133 4.74 12.06 -9.53
C HIS A 133 4.85 11.31 -10.85
N LEU A 134 5.61 10.23 -10.86
CA LEU A 134 5.78 9.41 -12.06
C LEU A 134 4.45 8.84 -12.54
N TYR A 135 3.64 8.33 -11.63
CA TYR A 135 2.32 7.80 -11.93
C TYR A 135 1.43 8.84 -12.59
N HIS A 136 1.37 10.06 -12.02
CA HIS A 136 0.57 11.14 -12.59
C HIS A 136 1.09 11.56 -13.96
N CYS A 137 2.39 11.64 -14.17
CA CYS A 137 2.97 11.94 -15.46
C CYS A 137 2.58 10.90 -16.53
N LEU A 138 2.60 9.62 -16.17
CA LEU A 138 2.22 8.55 -17.09
C LEU A 138 0.74 8.62 -17.46
N LEU A 139 -0.12 8.99 -16.51
CA LEU A 139 -1.55 9.17 -16.80
C LEU A 139 -1.79 10.27 -17.82
N TYR A 140 -1.04 11.38 -17.73
CA TYR A 140 -1.22 12.52 -18.64
C TYR A 140 -0.57 12.29 -19.99
N THR A 141 0.46 11.47 -20.10
CA THR A 141 1.19 11.23 -21.35
C THR A 141 0.70 9.98 -22.08
N SER A 142 -0.15 9.18 -21.46
CA SER A 142 -0.71 8.00 -22.09
C SER A 142 -1.61 8.41 -23.26
N PRO A 143 -1.34 7.93 -24.48
CA PRO A 143 -2.24 8.21 -25.59
C PRO A 143 -3.59 7.58 -25.29
N SER A 144 -4.60 8.41 -25.29
CA SER A 144 -5.97 7.97 -25.10
C SER A 144 -6.46 7.19 -26.31
#